data_756343d23a72896bee5eca4930ff99eb
#
_entry.id   756343d23a72896bee5eca4930ff99eb
#
_cell.length_a   1.000
_cell.length_b   1.000
_cell.length_c   1.000
_cell.angle_alpha   90.00
_cell.angle_beta   90.00
_cell.angle_gamma   90.00
#
_symmetry.space_group_name_H-M   'P 1'
#
loop_
_entity.id
_entity.type
_entity.pdbx_description
1 polymer ?
#
loop_
_entity_poly.entity_id
_entity_poly.type
_entity_poly.pdbx_seq_one_letter_code
_entity_poly.pdbx_strand_id
1 'polypeptide(L)'
;MSRLAEAWRVLTARDASLNSLLGDRARYRQSSAPVVTQESALRNSVWWAGSVLRANLVSTFPVDVVRRVGALDVPVPSPGQFIAEPFPDVSSNEFRFSTQMDKDRYGNAVGIIRERTVKGDYPMAVELQNMSTVSAVMDGGKIVQWRCGRDYYAPRDIWHEKQYTISGLALGLNPLTYAARDLGIYESASDWALDWFAGGALPRVTLKNTQPDKIGPENAQEARDKFRESTRGGDIFVHGVEWEWTPATTSAATSGFLEQQESSEQAICRFIGVPAMMVGVDGGTGNITYANVTQANLQFLIMNLGPSVIRLEEYWSRKALPKPWHVKLNTDALLRLDPQGKADLMVKLNAMKVRTPTELRQLDNLGPYDADQIAEIGTFAALG
;
A
#
# COMPACT_ATOMS: atom_id res chain seq x y z
N MET A 1 10.05 -29.60 -29.18
CA MET A 1 9.57 -30.38 -28.00
C MET A 1 8.10 -30.74 -28.24
N SER A 2 7.70 -31.99 -28.01
CA SER A 2 6.35 -32.45 -28.36
C SER A 2 5.29 -31.86 -27.41
N ARG A 3 4.09 -31.61 -27.93
CA ARG A 3 2.91 -31.17 -27.13
C ARG A 3 2.61 -32.07 -25.93
N LEU A 4 3.01 -33.35 -26.00
CA LEU A 4 2.90 -34.31 -24.89
C LEU A 4 3.86 -34.03 -23.73
N ALA A 5 5.07 -33.55 -24.01
CA ALA A 5 6.02 -33.17 -22.95
C ALA A 5 5.59 -31.88 -22.23
N GLU A 6 4.90 -31.00 -22.94
CA GLU A 6 4.33 -29.77 -22.38
C GLU A 6 3.11 -30.06 -21.49
N ALA A 7 2.23 -30.96 -21.95
CA ALA A 7 1.09 -31.45 -21.16
C ALA A 7 1.52 -32.20 -19.88
N TRP A 8 2.58 -33.00 -19.97
CA TRP A 8 3.15 -33.72 -18.82
C TRP A 8 3.76 -32.76 -17.77
N ARG A 9 4.42 -31.69 -18.23
CA ARG A 9 4.95 -30.65 -17.32
C ARG A 9 3.85 -29.93 -16.56
N VAL A 10 2.73 -29.63 -17.22
CA VAL A 10 1.58 -28.98 -16.56
C VAL A 10 0.93 -29.90 -15.53
N LEU A 11 0.84 -31.21 -15.80
CA LEU A 11 0.27 -32.20 -14.87
C LEU A 11 1.16 -32.46 -13.64
N THR A 12 2.46 -32.25 -13.74
CA THR A 12 3.41 -32.46 -12.63
C THR A 12 3.80 -31.17 -11.89
N ALA A 13 3.44 -30.01 -12.45
CA ALA A 13 3.71 -28.72 -11.84
C ALA A 13 2.86 -28.48 -10.58
N ARG A 14 3.48 -27.98 -9.52
CA ARG A 14 2.76 -27.63 -8.30
C ARG A 14 2.10 -26.27 -8.42
N ASP A 15 0.82 -26.23 -8.12
CA ASP A 15 0.04 -25.00 -8.04
C ASP A 15 0.52 -24.17 -6.84
N ALA A 16 1.12 -23.02 -7.11
CA ALA A 16 1.61 -22.13 -6.08
C ALA A 16 0.71 -20.91 -5.97
N SER A 17 -0.14 -20.88 -4.95
CA SER A 17 -0.94 -19.69 -4.68
C SER A 17 -0.03 -18.52 -4.29
N LEU A 18 -0.32 -17.33 -4.77
CA LEU A 18 0.43 -16.10 -4.43
C LEU A 18 0.43 -15.81 -2.91
N ASN A 19 -0.55 -16.36 -2.19
CA ASN A 19 -0.62 -16.31 -0.73
C ASN A 19 0.30 -17.29 -0.02
N SER A 20 0.75 -18.38 -0.70
CA SER A 20 1.51 -19.47 -0.07
C SER A 20 3.01 -19.45 -0.38
N LEU A 21 3.44 -18.66 -1.35
CA LEU A 21 4.77 -18.81 -1.95
C LEU A 21 5.95 -18.45 -1.05
N LEU A 22 5.73 -17.78 0.06
CA LEU A 22 6.83 -17.27 0.91
C LEU A 22 6.50 -17.26 2.41
N GLY A 23 5.37 -17.81 2.80
CA GLY A 23 5.03 -17.97 4.20
C GLY A 23 5.16 -19.42 4.59
N ASP A 24 6.19 -19.75 5.33
CA ASP A 24 6.25 -21.00 6.06
C ASP A 24 5.19 -20.92 7.18
N ARG A 25 3.92 -21.14 6.79
CA ARG A 25 2.75 -21.14 7.71
C ARG A 25 2.95 -22.11 8.87
N ALA A 26 3.88 -23.06 8.74
CA ALA A 26 4.13 -24.08 9.73
C ALA A 26 4.95 -23.55 10.94
N ARG A 27 5.78 -22.54 10.78
CA ARG A 27 6.67 -22.07 11.86
C ARG A 27 6.02 -21.07 12.82
N TYR A 28 4.94 -20.38 12.39
CA TYR A 28 4.22 -19.43 13.25
C TYR A 28 2.98 -20.02 13.94
N ARG A 29 2.72 -21.32 13.79
CA ARG A 29 1.54 -21.99 14.34
C ARG A 29 1.59 -22.21 15.86
N GLN A 30 2.64 -21.77 16.53
CA GLN A 30 2.79 -21.93 18.00
C GLN A 30 2.30 -20.71 18.81
N SER A 31 1.87 -19.62 18.17
CA SER A 31 1.26 -18.51 18.90
C SER A 31 -0.25 -18.54 18.73
N SER A 32 -0.95 -18.24 19.80
CA SER A 32 -2.40 -17.98 19.82
C SER A 32 -2.77 -16.66 19.09
N ALA A 33 -1.86 -16.12 18.31
CA ALA A 33 -2.07 -14.90 17.54
C ALA A 33 -3.06 -15.12 16.39
N PRO A 34 -3.93 -14.16 16.10
CA PRO A 34 -4.89 -14.25 15.01
C PRO A 34 -4.20 -14.46 13.66
N VAL A 35 -4.84 -15.21 12.78
CA VAL A 35 -4.34 -15.42 11.42
C VAL A 35 -4.63 -14.18 10.59
N VAL A 36 -3.58 -13.41 10.29
CA VAL A 36 -3.69 -12.23 9.44
C VAL A 36 -3.91 -12.64 7.99
N THR A 37 -5.03 -12.18 7.42
CA THR A 37 -5.42 -12.36 6.02
C THR A 37 -5.28 -11.04 5.26
N GLN A 38 -5.42 -11.08 3.93
CA GLN A 38 -5.47 -9.86 3.11
C GLN A 38 -6.65 -8.95 3.47
N GLU A 39 -7.75 -9.54 3.92
CA GLU A 39 -8.96 -8.81 4.30
C GLU A 39 -8.83 -8.22 5.71
N SER A 40 -8.28 -8.99 6.68
CA SER A 40 -8.06 -8.47 8.03
C SER A 40 -7.02 -7.35 8.04
N ALA A 41 -5.95 -7.48 7.24
CA ALA A 41 -4.94 -6.44 7.09
C ALA A 41 -5.53 -5.10 6.59
N LEU A 42 -6.50 -5.14 5.68
CA LEU A 42 -7.17 -3.92 5.20
C LEU A 42 -8.06 -3.24 6.26
N ARG A 43 -8.42 -3.94 7.34
CA ARG A 43 -9.14 -3.34 8.49
C ARG A 43 -8.19 -2.55 9.38
N ASN A 44 -6.88 -2.81 9.30
CA ASN A 44 -5.90 -2.00 10.00
C ASN A 44 -5.79 -0.62 9.35
N SER A 45 -6.05 0.44 10.11
CA SER A 45 -6.10 1.82 9.62
C SER A 45 -4.78 2.29 9.01
N VAL A 46 -3.66 1.89 9.59
CA VAL A 46 -2.32 2.27 9.14
C VAL A 46 -1.96 1.55 7.83
N TRP A 47 -2.26 0.24 7.74
CA TRP A 47 -2.06 -0.51 6.51
C TRP A 47 -2.91 0.03 5.36
N TRP A 48 -4.19 0.32 5.65
CA TRP A 48 -5.10 0.94 4.70
C TRP A 48 -4.60 2.30 4.21
N ALA A 49 -4.35 3.23 5.15
CA ALA A 49 -3.93 4.59 4.84
C ALA A 49 -2.62 4.62 4.03
N GLY A 50 -1.63 3.81 4.42
CA GLY A 50 -0.36 3.73 3.72
C GLY A 50 -0.46 3.16 2.31
N SER A 51 -1.22 2.07 2.13
CA SER A 51 -1.44 1.45 0.81
C SER A 51 -2.21 2.38 -0.12
N VAL A 52 -3.28 3.02 0.37
CA VAL A 52 -4.09 3.97 -0.40
C VAL A 52 -3.28 5.22 -0.76
N LEU A 53 -2.48 5.76 0.16
CA LEU A 53 -1.61 6.91 -0.12
C LEU A 53 -0.65 6.61 -1.27
N ARG A 54 0.03 5.47 -1.25
CA ARG A 54 0.96 5.04 -2.31
C ARG A 54 0.24 4.85 -3.64
N ALA A 55 -0.89 4.16 -3.63
CA ALA A 55 -1.67 3.91 -4.83
C ALA A 55 -2.21 5.21 -5.45
N ASN A 56 -2.74 6.13 -4.63
CA ASN A 56 -3.19 7.44 -5.08
C ASN A 56 -2.05 8.23 -5.74
N LEU A 57 -0.89 8.31 -5.09
CA LEU A 57 0.24 9.08 -5.63
C LEU A 57 0.72 8.51 -6.97
N VAL A 58 0.93 7.19 -7.06
CA VAL A 58 1.36 6.56 -8.33
C VAL A 58 0.32 6.72 -9.43
N SER A 59 -0.96 6.65 -9.10
CA SER A 59 -2.05 6.75 -10.07
C SER A 59 -2.28 8.17 -10.59
N THR A 60 -2.01 9.18 -9.77
CA THR A 60 -2.26 10.59 -10.12
C THR A 60 -1.15 11.24 -10.93
N PHE A 61 0.03 10.62 -11.02
CA PHE A 61 1.09 11.15 -11.89
C PHE A 61 0.65 11.15 -13.35
N PRO A 62 0.80 12.28 -14.07
CA PRO A 62 0.62 12.30 -15.52
C PRO A 62 1.55 11.30 -16.21
N VAL A 63 1.04 10.62 -17.21
CA VAL A 63 1.79 9.64 -18.00
C VAL A 63 2.15 10.25 -19.32
N ASP A 64 3.43 10.43 -19.55
CA ASP A 64 3.99 10.88 -20.81
C ASP A 64 4.61 9.69 -21.55
N VAL A 65 4.42 9.62 -22.86
CA VAL A 65 5.15 8.69 -23.70
C VAL A 65 6.12 9.50 -24.55
N VAL A 66 7.38 9.12 -24.48
CA VAL A 66 8.45 9.80 -25.19
C VAL A 66 9.22 8.84 -26.08
N ARG A 67 9.77 9.37 -27.16
CA ARG A 67 10.67 8.66 -28.07
C ARG A 67 12.07 9.25 -27.96
N ARG A 68 13.05 8.39 -27.77
CA ARG A 68 14.45 8.81 -27.75
C ARG A 68 14.94 9.14 -29.17
N VAL A 69 15.36 10.38 -29.36
CA VAL A 69 15.98 10.84 -30.61
C VAL A 69 17.33 11.45 -30.25
N GLY A 70 18.42 10.70 -30.51
CA GLY A 70 19.74 11.06 -30.01
C GLY A 70 19.81 11.12 -28.50
N ALA A 71 20.12 12.29 -27.96
CA ALA A 71 20.14 12.53 -26.49
C ALA A 71 18.82 13.09 -25.92
N LEU A 72 17.84 13.40 -26.77
CA LEU A 72 16.60 14.05 -26.37
C LEU A 72 15.43 13.07 -26.34
N ASP A 73 14.56 13.25 -25.35
CA ASP A 73 13.27 12.58 -25.26
C ASP A 73 12.20 13.48 -25.88
N VAL A 74 11.61 13.04 -27.00
CA VAL A 74 10.59 13.78 -27.75
C VAL A 74 9.21 13.19 -27.46
N PRO A 75 8.21 13.99 -27.06
CA PRO A 75 6.87 13.50 -26.79
C PRO A 75 6.22 12.81 -28.00
N VAL A 76 5.49 11.73 -27.76
CA VAL A 76 4.70 11.00 -28.76
C VAL A 76 3.25 11.47 -28.68
N PRO A 77 2.68 12.09 -29.74
CA PRO A 77 1.33 12.68 -29.68
C PRO A 77 0.22 11.66 -29.50
N SER A 78 0.39 10.44 -29.97
CA SER A 78 -0.61 9.38 -29.92
C SER A 78 0.03 8.06 -29.43
N PRO A 79 0.16 7.88 -28.12
CA PRO A 79 0.93 6.79 -27.54
C PRO A 79 0.27 5.40 -27.61
N GLY A 80 -0.98 5.32 -28.07
CA GLY A 80 -1.77 4.09 -28.15
C GLY A 80 -2.85 4.00 -27.06
N GLN A 81 -3.87 3.19 -27.35
CA GLN A 81 -5.07 3.06 -26.49
C GLN A 81 -4.74 2.60 -25.08
N PHE A 82 -3.88 1.62 -24.91
CA PHE A 82 -3.51 1.07 -23.60
C PHE A 82 -3.06 2.13 -22.59
N ILE A 83 -2.39 3.19 -23.06
CA ILE A 83 -1.89 4.23 -22.16
C ILE A 83 -3.02 5.11 -21.62
N ALA A 84 -4.04 5.37 -22.41
CA ALA A 84 -5.18 6.21 -22.03
C ALA A 84 -6.27 5.38 -21.33
N GLU A 85 -6.59 4.23 -21.87
CA GLU A 85 -7.67 3.34 -21.46
C GLU A 85 -7.19 1.87 -21.52
N PRO A 86 -6.55 1.38 -20.46
CA PRO A 86 -5.98 0.02 -20.44
C PRO A 86 -7.00 -1.11 -20.57
N PHE A 87 -8.26 -0.84 -20.26
CA PHE A 87 -9.39 -1.76 -20.44
C PHE A 87 -10.67 -0.94 -20.64
N PRO A 88 -11.67 -1.42 -21.38
CA PRO A 88 -12.95 -0.72 -21.58
C PRO A 88 -13.53 -0.23 -20.25
N ASP A 89 -13.91 1.04 -20.21
CA ASP A 89 -14.47 1.72 -19.04
C ASP A 89 -13.53 1.84 -17.81
N VAL A 90 -12.25 1.51 -17.96
CA VAL A 90 -11.23 1.64 -16.90
C VAL A 90 -10.17 2.67 -17.30
N SER A 91 -10.14 3.79 -16.62
CA SER A 91 -9.14 4.84 -16.86
C SER A 91 -7.71 4.38 -16.52
N SER A 92 -6.72 5.02 -17.15
CA SER A 92 -5.31 4.79 -16.82
C SER A 92 -5.00 5.06 -15.33
N ASN A 93 -5.68 6.02 -14.72
CA ASN A 93 -5.55 6.31 -13.29
C ASN A 93 -6.05 5.13 -12.44
N GLU A 94 -7.27 4.67 -12.68
CA GLU A 94 -7.88 3.56 -11.95
C GLU A 94 -7.10 2.25 -12.12
N PHE A 95 -6.64 1.97 -13.33
CA PHE A 95 -5.80 0.79 -13.60
C PHE A 95 -4.50 0.84 -12.78
N ARG A 96 -3.81 1.98 -12.75
CA ARG A 96 -2.58 2.15 -11.98
C ARG A 96 -2.80 2.11 -10.48
N PHE A 97 -3.93 2.68 -10.01
CA PHE A 97 -4.33 2.59 -8.61
C PHE A 97 -4.51 1.14 -8.18
N SER A 98 -5.33 0.39 -8.92
CA SER A 98 -5.61 -1.02 -8.63
C SER A 98 -4.34 -1.88 -8.71
N THR A 99 -3.52 -1.67 -9.75
CA THR A 99 -2.24 -2.37 -9.91
C THR A 99 -1.29 -2.08 -8.75
N GLN A 100 -1.20 -0.83 -8.27
CA GLN A 100 -0.34 -0.48 -7.14
C GLN A 100 -0.87 -1.08 -5.83
N MET A 101 -2.18 -1.03 -5.60
CA MET A 101 -2.82 -1.67 -4.45
C MET A 101 -2.52 -3.18 -4.41
N ASP A 102 -2.61 -3.87 -5.54
CA ASP A 102 -2.31 -5.29 -5.61
C ASP A 102 -0.82 -5.58 -5.36
N LYS A 103 0.08 -4.75 -5.89
CA LYS A 103 1.52 -4.86 -5.61
C LYS A 103 1.85 -4.64 -4.14
N ASP A 104 1.22 -3.68 -3.49
CA ASP A 104 1.47 -3.38 -2.07
C ASP A 104 0.86 -4.47 -1.15
N ARG A 105 -0.19 -5.17 -1.59
CA ARG A 105 -0.84 -6.25 -0.85
C ARG A 105 -0.22 -7.64 -1.10
N TYR A 106 0.03 -7.98 -2.37
CA TYR A 106 0.43 -9.32 -2.79
C TYR A 106 1.86 -9.37 -3.35
N GLY A 107 2.52 -8.22 -3.52
CA GLY A 107 3.81 -8.12 -4.21
C GLY A 107 3.72 -8.31 -5.74
N ASN A 108 2.52 -8.55 -6.25
CA ASN A 108 2.24 -8.87 -7.64
C ASN A 108 0.91 -8.25 -8.06
N ALA A 109 0.78 -7.84 -9.31
CA ALA A 109 -0.49 -7.52 -9.95
C ALA A 109 -0.59 -8.30 -11.25
N VAL A 110 -1.73 -8.92 -11.48
CA VAL A 110 -1.95 -9.83 -12.61
C VAL A 110 -3.19 -9.41 -13.39
N GLY A 111 -3.05 -9.36 -14.71
CA GLY A 111 -4.16 -9.12 -15.63
C GLY A 111 -4.11 -10.09 -16.82
N ILE A 112 -5.25 -10.31 -17.45
CA ILE A 112 -5.37 -11.08 -18.69
C ILE A 112 -5.31 -10.09 -19.84
N ILE A 113 -4.42 -10.33 -20.80
CA ILE A 113 -4.35 -9.55 -22.03
C ILE A 113 -5.49 -10.04 -22.95
N ARG A 114 -6.52 -9.22 -23.10
CA ARG A 114 -7.69 -9.54 -23.92
C ARG A 114 -7.49 -9.21 -25.38
N GLU A 115 -6.82 -8.10 -25.65
CA GLU A 115 -6.60 -7.61 -27.00
C GLU A 115 -5.15 -7.17 -27.20
N ARG A 116 -4.67 -7.32 -28.42
CA ARG A 116 -3.30 -6.97 -28.84
C ARG A 116 -3.31 -6.21 -30.15
N THR A 117 -2.29 -5.38 -30.34
CA THR A 117 -2.07 -4.69 -31.62
C THR A 117 -1.73 -5.69 -32.71
N VAL A 118 -2.26 -5.46 -33.92
CA VAL A 118 -1.96 -6.29 -35.12
C VAL A 118 -0.47 -6.25 -35.45
N LYS A 119 0.17 -5.10 -35.30
CA LYS A 119 1.61 -4.94 -35.49
C LYS A 119 2.32 -4.89 -34.15
N GLY A 120 3.18 -5.87 -33.88
CA GLY A 120 4.07 -5.88 -32.72
C GLY A 120 3.57 -6.62 -31.49
N ASP A 121 2.33 -7.14 -31.48
CA ASP A 121 1.79 -7.97 -30.41
C ASP A 121 1.76 -7.29 -29.02
N TYR A 122 1.60 -5.95 -29.01
CA TYR A 122 1.52 -5.16 -27.77
C TYR A 122 0.10 -5.20 -27.20
N PRO A 123 -0.06 -5.21 -25.86
CA PRO A 123 -1.38 -5.16 -25.23
C PRO A 123 -2.16 -3.91 -25.65
N MET A 124 -3.43 -4.09 -25.99
CA MET A 124 -4.40 -3.02 -26.20
C MET A 124 -5.42 -2.98 -25.08
N ALA A 125 -5.84 -4.15 -24.57
CA ALA A 125 -6.73 -4.26 -23.44
C ALA A 125 -6.22 -5.30 -22.45
N VAL A 126 -6.14 -4.93 -21.17
CA VAL A 126 -5.71 -5.76 -20.06
C VAL A 126 -6.76 -5.73 -18.95
N GLU A 127 -7.38 -6.88 -18.70
CA GLU A 127 -8.34 -7.04 -17.62
C GLU A 127 -7.64 -7.49 -16.34
N LEU A 128 -7.56 -6.60 -15.32
CA LEU A 128 -6.99 -6.94 -14.02
C LEU A 128 -7.81 -8.01 -13.34
N GLN A 129 -7.14 -8.94 -12.69
CA GLN A 129 -7.75 -10.08 -12.03
C GLN A 129 -7.73 -9.92 -10.52
N ASN A 130 -8.76 -10.44 -9.86
CA ASN A 130 -8.77 -10.51 -8.40
C ASN A 130 -7.65 -11.45 -7.92
N MET A 131 -6.66 -10.87 -7.26
CA MET A 131 -5.45 -11.58 -6.82
C MET A 131 -5.73 -12.74 -5.87
N SER A 132 -6.88 -12.78 -5.20
CA SER A 132 -7.28 -13.91 -4.34
C SER A 132 -7.58 -15.18 -5.14
N THR A 133 -7.95 -15.04 -6.41
CA THR A 133 -8.31 -16.14 -7.32
C THR A 133 -7.20 -16.51 -8.30
N VAL A 134 -6.08 -15.80 -8.24
CA VAL A 134 -4.93 -16.01 -9.14
C VAL A 134 -3.90 -16.93 -8.49
N SER A 135 -3.40 -17.88 -9.27
CA SER A 135 -2.25 -18.69 -8.88
C SER A 135 -1.31 -18.94 -10.06
N ALA A 136 -0.02 -19.10 -9.76
CA ALA A 136 1.00 -19.41 -10.74
C ALA A 136 1.37 -20.90 -10.66
N VAL A 137 1.28 -21.60 -11.78
CA VAL A 137 1.75 -22.98 -11.90
C VAL A 137 3.24 -22.96 -12.20
N MET A 138 4.03 -23.57 -11.33
CA MET A 138 5.49 -23.48 -11.34
C MET A 138 6.13 -24.81 -11.75
N ASP A 139 7.14 -24.73 -12.61
CA ASP A 139 8.05 -25.85 -12.93
C ASP A 139 9.50 -25.34 -12.93
N GLY A 140 10.35 -25.99 -12.12
CA GLY A 140 11.77 -25.64 -12.03
C GLY A 140 12.02 -24.16 -11.68
N GLY A 141 11.17 -23.54 -10.86
CA GLY A 141 11.28 -22.13 -10.49
C GLY A 141 10.79 -21.13 -11.54
N LYS A 142 10.23 -21.61 -12.66
CA LYS A 142 9.65 -20.78 -13.73
C LYS A 142 8.13 -20.94 -13.77
N ILE A 143 7.43 -19.87 -14.10
CA ILE A 143 5.98 -19.91 -14.32
C ILE A 143 5.73 -20.55 -15.69
N VAL A 144 5.05 -21.68 -15.69
CA VAL A 144 4.67 -22.40 -16.92
C VAL A 144 3.25 -22.07 -17.35
N GLN A 145 2.39 -21.74 -16.40
CA GLN A 145 1.00 -21.39 -16.63
C GLN A 145 0.46 -20.53 -15.49
N TRP A 146 -0.58 -19.76 -15.77
CA TRP A 146 -1.33 -19.02 -14.78
C TRP A 146 -2.75 -19.58 -14.71
N ARG A 147 -3.26 -19.70 -13.48
CA ARG A 147 -4.68 -19.97 -13.24
C ARG A 147 -5.33 -18.69 -12.73
N CYS A 148 -6.36 -18.21 -13.42
CA CYS A 148 -7.19 -17.07 -13.02
C CYS A 148 -8.62 -17.58 -12.86
N GLY A 149 -9.08 -17.69 -11.63
CA GLY A 149 -10.36 -18.34 -11.32
C GLY A 149 -10.36 -19.82 -11.69
N ARG A 150 -11.15 -20.19 -12.71
CA ARG A 150 -11.25 -21.57 -13.23
C ARG A 150 -10.41 -21.82 -14.47
N ASP A 151 -9.94 -20.77 -15.13
CA ASP A 151 -9.29 -20.82 -16.42
C ASP A 151 -7.77 -20.77 -16.31
N TYR A 152 -7.10 -21.36 -17.31
CA TYR A 152 -5.66 -21.42 -17.41
C TYR A 152 -5.15 -20.62 -18.60
N TYR A 153 -4.11 -19.83 -18.39
CA TYR A 153 -3.53 -18.93 -19.38
C TYR A 153 -2.02 -19.16 -19.53
N ALA A 154 -1.53 -19.05 -20.77
CA ALA A 154 -0.10 -19.08 -21.00
C ALA A 154 0.57 -17.80 -20.46
N PRO A 155 1.83 -17.83 -20.03
CA PRO A 155 2.52 -16.65 -19.51
C PRO A 155 2.56 -15.46 -20.47
N ARG A 156 2.52 -15.70 -21.78
CA ARG A 156 2.48 -14.64 -22.79
C ARG A 156 1.18 -13.85 -22.77
N ASP A 157 0.06 -14.48 -22.36
CA ASP A 157 -1.28 -13.89 -22.36
C ASP A 157 -1.59 -13.18 -21.03
N ILE A 158 -0.59 -13.10 -20.15
CA ILE A 158 -0.70 -12.49 -18.84
C ILE A 158 0.16 -11.22 -18.76
N TRP A 159 -0.47 -10.17 -18.27
CA TRP A 159 0.15 -8.97 -17.75
C TRP A 159 0.54 -9.22 -16.30
N HIS A 160 1.85 -9.19 -15.97
CA HIS A 160 2.31 -9.50 -14.62
C HIS A 160 3.33 -8.46 -14.16
N GLU A 161 2.89 -7.52 -13.33
CA GLU A 161 3.75 -6.57 -12.64
C GLU A 161 4.19 -7.11 -11.28
N LYS A 162 5.46 -6.92 -10.95
CA LYS A 162 6.08 -7.42 -9.71
C LYS A 162 6.68 -6.29 -8.89
N GLN A 163 6.60 -6.46 -7.57
CA GLN A 163 7.32 -5.64 -6.61
C GLN A 163 8.09 -6.55 -5.66
N TYR A 164 9.14 -6.02 -5.00
CA TYR A 164 9.97 -6.77 -4.05
C TYR A 164 10.52 -8.10 -4.62
N THR A 165 11.21 -7.99 -5.74
CA THR A 165 11.78 -9.16 -6.42
C THR A 165 13.07 -9.64 -5.78
N ILE A 166 13.24 -10.95 -5.65
CA ILE A 166 14.49 -11.61 -5.23
C ILE A 166 14.99 -12.49 -6.38
N SER A 167 16.30 -12.58 -6.53
CA SER A 167 16.93 -13.43 -7.55
C SER A 167 16.48 -14.88 -7.42
N GLY A 168 16.14 -15.50 -8.54
CA GLY A 168 15.67 -16.89 -8.59
C GLY A 168 14.17 -17.09 -8.33
N LEU A 169 13.43 -16.04 -7.89
CA LEU A 169 11.99 -16.10 -7.70
C LEU A 169 11.26 -15.51 -8.92
N ALA A 170 10.29 -16.27 -9.43
CA ALA A 170 9.48 -15.82 -10.57
C ALA A 170 8.42 -14.80 -10.16
N LEU A 171 8.00 -14.80 -8.90
CA LEU A 171 7.00 -13.90 -8.31
C LEU A 171 7.64 -12.86 -7.38
N GLY A 172 6.98 -11.73 -7.22
CA GLY A 172 7.31 -10.75 -6.21
C GLY A 172 6.94 -11.24 -4.80
N LEU A 173 7.67 -10.77 -3.79
CA LEU A 173 7.38 -11.09 -2.39
C LEU A 173 6.06 -10.47 -1.95
N ASN A 174 5.27 -11.22 -1.20
CA ASN A 174 4.05 -10.73 -0.59
C ASN A 174 4.38 -9.95 0.71
N PRO A 175 4.21 -8.62 0.75
CA PRO A 175 4.57 -7.81 1.93
C PRO A 175 3.83 -8.23 3.18
N LEU A 176 2.55 -8.59 3.04
CA LEU A 176 1.72 -9.01 4.15
C LEU A 176 2.27 -10.24 4.88
N THR A 177 2.86 -11.18 4.16
CA THR A 177 3.45 -12.37 4.76
C THR A 177 4.55 -12.01 5.77
N TYR A 178 5.31 -10.97 5.49
CA TYR A 178 6.39 -10.49 6.36
C TYR A 178 5.86 -9.59 7.48
N ALA A 179 4.83 -8.80 7.21
CA ALA A 179 4.18 -7.93 8.19
C ALA A 179 3.20 -8.67 9.12
N ALA A 180 2.85 -9.92 8.82
CA ALA A 180 1.79 -10.67 9.51
C ALA A 180 1.98 -10.77 11.03
N ARG A 181 3.24 -10.80 11.51
CA ARG A 181 3.54 -10.83 12.94
C ARG A 181 3.12 -9.52 13.63
N ASP A 182 3.54 -8.39 13.08
CA ASP A 182 3.30 -7.08 13.70
C ASP A 182 1.82 -6.69 13.59
N LEU A 183 1.18 -7.02 12.45
CA LEU A 183 -0.27 -6.89 12.29
C LEU A 183 -1.03 -7.78 13.29
N GLY A 184 -0.60 -9.03 13.49
CA GLY A 184 -1.23 -9.94 14.46
C GLY A 184 -1.06 -9.47 15.91
N ILE A 185 0.05 -8.85 16.27
CA ILE A 185 0.25 -8.21 17.58
C ILE A 185 -0.73 -7.04 17.73
N TYR A 186 -0.84 -6.19 16.72
CA TYR A 186 -1.78 -5.07 16.72
C TYR A 186 -3.24 -5.53 16.85
N GLU A 187 -3.67 -6.52 16.06
CA GLU A 187 -5.03 -7.10 16.13
C GLU A 187 -5.29 -7.68 17.51
N SER A 188 -4.37 -8.47 18.07
CA SER A 188 -4.49 -9.05 19.41
C SER A 188 -4.62 -7.99 20.51
N ALA A 189 -3.86 -6.90 20.39
CA ALA A 189 -3.94 -5.77 21.31
C ALA A 189 -5.29 -5.05 21.19
N SER A 190 -5.77 -4.85 19.97
CA SER A 190 -7.06 -4.22 19.71
C SER A 190 -8.23 -5.07 20.21
N ASP A 191 -8.21 -6.39 20.00
CA ASP A 191 -9.21 -7.33 20.51
C ASP A 191 -9.23 -7.32 22.05
N TRP A 192 -8.05 -7.32 22.67
CA TRP A 192 -7.96 -7.20 24.12
C TRP A 192 -8.57 -5.90 24.63
N ALA A 193 -8.32 -4.78 23.94
CA ALA A 193 -8.90 -3.48 24.31
C ALA A 193 -10.44 -3.49 24.15
N LEU A 194 -10.94 -4.07 23.05
CA LEU A 194 -12.37 -4.23 22.84
C LEU A 194 -13.03 -5.05 23.95
N ASP A 195 -12.43 -6.19 24.31
CA ASP A 195 -12.91 -7.03 25.41
C ASP A 195 -12.88 -6.29 26.75
N TRP A 196 -11.82 -5.51 26.97
CA TRP A 196 -11.69 -4.69 28.19
C TRP A 196 -12.80 -3.65 28.27
N PHE A 197 -13.04 -2.88 27.22
CA PHE A 197 -14.10 -1.85 27.21
C PHE A 197 -15.49 -2.47 27.21
N ALA A 198 -15.73 -3.57 26.50
CA ALA A 198 -17.00 -4.28 26.50
C ALA A 198 -17.32 -4.88 27.90
N GLY A 199 -16.28 -5.25 28.66
CA GLY A 199 -16.39 -5.69 30.04
C GLY A 199 -16.61 -4.58 31.06
N GLY A 200 -16.81 -3.32 30.62
CA GLY A 200 -17.01 -2.16 31.50
C GLY A 200 -15.72 -1.56 32.06
N ALA A 201 -14.60 -1.83 31.39
CA ALA A 201 -13.24 -1.34 31.75
C ALA A 201 -12.81 -1.74 33.18
N LEU A 202 -13.37 -2.83 33.71
CA LEU A 202 -13.07 -3.30 35.06
C LEU A 202 -11.79 -4.18 35.02
N PRO A 203 -10.83 -3.89 35.90
CA PRO A 203 -9.66 -4.72 36.03
C PRO A 203 -10.08 -6.14 36.48
N ARG A 204 -9.32 -7.14 36.05
CA ARG A 204 -9.45 -8.48 36.62
C ARG A 204 -9.24 -8.36 38.14
N VAL A 205 -10.20 -8.85 38.89
CA VAL A 205 -10.16 -8.75 40.34
C VAL A 205 -9.97 -10.13 40.96
N THR A 206 -9.31 -10.16 42.10
CA THR A 206 -9.24 -11.32 42.96
C THR A 206 -10.21 -11.11 44.09
N LEU A 207 -11.20 -11.99 44.20
CA LEU A 207 -12.09 -12.05 45.35
C LEU A 207 -11.48 -12.99 46.40
N LYS A 208 -11.07 -12.45 47.52
CA LYS A 208 -10.50 -13.20 48.63
C LYS A 208 -11.52 -13.30 49.73
N ASN A 209 -11.79 -14.50 50.20
CA ASN A 209 -12.54 -14.67 51.44
C ASN A 209 -11.61 -14.43 52.62
N THR A 210 -12.07 -13.59 53.55
CA THR A 210 -11.34 -13.24 54.78
C THR A 210 -11.65 -14.17 55.96
N GLN A 211 -12.66 -15.08 55.83
CA GLN A 211 -12.96 -16.05 56.87
C GLN A 211 -12.03 -17.26 56.84
N PRO A 212 -11.73 -17.84 58.00
CA PRO A 212 -10.81 -18.99 58.09
C PRO A 212 -11.38 -20.30 57.54
N ASP A 213 -12.69 -20.38 57.33
CA ASP A 213 -13.36 -21.60 56.85
C ASP A 213 -13.26 -21.74 55.32
N LYS A 214 -13.08 -22.98 54.88
CA LYS A 214 -13.04 -23.31 53.43
C LYS A 214 -14.44 -23.09 52.83
N ILE A 215 -14.52 -22.19 51.86
CA ILE A 215 -15.76 -21.95 51.11
C ILE A 215 -16.03 -23.15 50.22
N GLY A 216 -17.26 -23.66 50.27
CA GLY A 216 -17.73 -24.63 49.30
C GLY A 216 -17.75 -24.07 47.88
N PRO A 217 -17.60 -24.90 46.85
CA PRO A 217 -17.56 -24.47 45.45
C PRO A 217 -18.84 -23.73 45.03
N GLU A 218 -20.00 -24.06 45.62
CA GLU A 218 -21.28 -23.40 45.35
C GLU A 218 -21.31 -21.95 45.83
N ASN A 219 -20.84 -21.65 47.03
CA ASN A 219 -20.76 -20.29 47.57
C ASN A 219 -19.74 -19.41 46.81
N ALA A 220 -18.64 -20.02 46.34
CA ALA A 220 -17.68 -19.34 45.53
C ALA A 220 -18.24 -18.98 44.13
N GLN A 221 -19.10 -19.83 43.60
CA GLN A 221 -19.77 -19.59 42.33
C GLN A 221 -20.83 -18.51 42.43
N GLU A 222 -21.63 -18.55 43.50
CA GLU A 222 -22.64 -17.53 43.79
C GLU A 222 -22.01 -16.13 43.99
N ALA A 223 -20.93 -16.03 44.73
CA ALA A 223 -20.22 -14.78 44.93
C ALA A 223 -19.65 -14.23 43.60
N ARG A 224 -19.14 -15.10 42.75
CA ARG A 224 -18.64 -14.74 41.41
C ARG A 224 -19.78 -14.25 40.51
N ASP A 225 -20.91 -14.91 40.53
CA ASP A 225 -22.06 -14.55 39.68
C ASP A 225 -22.70 -13.23 40.13
N LYS A 226 -22.87 -13.01 41.42
CA LYS A 226 -23.30 -11.72 42.01
C LYS A 226 -22.33 -10.57 41.65
N PHE A 227 -21.03 -10.84 41.73
CA PHE A 227 -20.02 -9.86 41.31
C PHE A 227 -20.12 -9.51 39.82
N ARG A 228 -20.31 -10.51 38.95
CA ARG A 228 -20.49 -10.31 37.54
C ARG A 228 -21.75 -9.54 37.17
N GLU A 229 -22.84 -9.83 37.87
CA GLU A 229 -24.13 -9.19 37.63
C GLU A 229 -24.09 -7.70 38.01
N SER A 230 -23.58 -7.36 39.17
CA SER A 230 -23.42 -5.97 39.61
C SER A 230 -22.47 -5.18 38.74
N THR A 231 -21.39 -5.84 38.28
CA THR A 231 -20.38 -5.23 37.45
C THR A 231 -20.87 -4.94 36.01
N ARG A 232 -21.72 -5.80 35.45
CA ARG A 232 -22.32 -5.59 34.11
C ARG A 232 -23.32 -4.44 34.07
N GLY A 233 -23.99 -4.17 35.19
CA GLY A 233 -24.95 -3.08 35.30
C GLY A 233 -24.35 -1.72 35.58
N GLY A 234 -23.06 -1.62 35.83
CA GLY A 234 -22.42 -0.37 36.28
C GLY A 234 -22.82 0.01 37.71
N ASP A 235 -23.45 -0.89 38.44
CA ASP A 235 -23.90 -0.69 39.82
C ASP A 235 -22.75 -0.87 40.81
N ILE A 236 -22.94 -0.26 42.00
CA ILE A 236 -22.00 -0.36 43.11
C ILE A 236 -22.06 -1.79 43.64
N PHE A 237 -20.92 -2.49 43.60
CA PHE A 237 -20.83 -3.81 44.24
C PHE A 237 -20.74 -3.65 45.75
N VAL A 238 -21.83 -4.03 46.44
CA VAL A 238 -21.88 -4.07 47.88
C VAL A 238 -21.51 -5.48 48.35
N HIS A 239 -20.37 -5.60 49.04
CA HIS A 239 -19.90 -6.87 49.60
C HIS A 239 -19.97 -6.87 51.11
N GLY A 240 -20.17 -8.05 51.73
CA GLY A 240 -20.08 -8.24 53.16
C GLY A 240 -18.61 -8.21 53.64
N VAL A 241 -18.44 -8.10 54.96
CA VAL A 241 -17.11 -8.11 55.63
C VAL A 241 -16.27 -9.35 55.29
N GLU A 242 -16.92 -10.38 54.78
CA GLU A 242 -16.34 -11.67 54.45
C GLU A 242 -15.53 -11.71 53.18
N TRP A 243 -15.64 -10.69 52.33
CA TRP A 243 -15.00 -10.62 51.01
C TRP A 243 -14.14 -9.38 50.87
N GLU A 244 -12.91 -9.59 50.43
CA GLU A 244 -12.00 -8.53 50.08
C GLU A 244 -11.73 -8.64 48.56
N TRP A 245 -11.90 -7.56 47.84
CA TRP A 245 -11.52 -7.52 46.44
C TRP A 245 -10.24 -6.72 46.19
N THR A 246 -9.37 -7.25 45.42
CA THR A 246 -8.12 -6.57 45.06
C THR A 246 -7.99 -6.55 43.53
N PRO A 247 -7.74 -5.37 42.91
CA PRO A 247 -7.46 -5.32 41.48
C PRO A 247 -6.22 -6.17 41.16
N ALA A 248 -6.36 -7.12 40.26
CA ALA A 248 -5.26 -7.99 39.83
C ALA A 248 -4.39 -7.35 38.75
N THR A 249 -4.82 -6.20 38.20
CA THR A 249 -4.07 -5.47 37.15
C THR A 249 -3.59 -4.14 37.68
N THR A 250 -2.29 -3.90 37.55
CA THR A 250 -1.65 -2.63 37.87
C THR A 250 -1.73 -1.65 36.69
N SER A 251 -1.69 -0.34 36.99
CA SER A 251 -1.69 0.74 36.00
C SER A 251 -0.53 0.67 34.98
N ALA A 252 0.51 -0.07 35.31
CA ALA A 252 1.66 -0.32 34.40
C ALA A 252 1.27 -1.09 33.13
N ALA A 253 0.20 -1.90 33.16
CA ALA A 253 -0.30 -2.62 31.99
C ALA A 253 -0.91 -1.70 30.93
N THR A 254 -1.46 -0.55 31.35
CA THR A 254 -2.12 0.39 30.44
C THR A 254 -1.11 1.23 29.64
N SER A 255 -0.03 1.67 30.28
CA SER A 255 1.03 2.41 29.58
C SER A 255 1.81 1.53 28.60
N GLY A 256 2.16 0.30 28.99
CA GLY A 256 2.82 -0.66 28.10
C GLY A 256 1.98 -1.07 26.90
N PHE A 257 0.66 -1.07 27.01
CA PHE A 257 -0.25 -1.35 25.90
C PHE A 257 -0.19 -0.26 24.83
N LEU A 258 -0.27 1.01 25.21
CA LEU A 258 -0.21 2.14 24.26
C LEU A 258 1.15 2.19 23.54
N GLU A 259 2.26 2.02 24.28
CA GLU A 259 3.59 1.95 23.69
C GLU A 259 3.74 0.78 22.70
N GLN A 260 3.15 -0.38 23.02
CA GLN A 260 3.18 -1.54 22.12
C GLN A 260 2.35 -1.27 20.87
N GLN A 261 1.20 -0.60 20.99
CA GLN A 261 0.36 -0.26 19.85
C GLN A 261 1.08 0.72 18.92
N GLU A 262 1.66 1.79 19.46
CA GLU A 262 2.48 2.75 18.69
C GLU A 262 3.66 2.07 17.99
N SER A 263 4.37 1.19 18.70
CA SER A 263 5.49 0.43 18.14
C SER A 263 5.04 -0.47 16.97
N SER A 264 3.87 -1.11 17.09
CA SER A 264 3.30 -1.94 16.02
C SER A 264 2.87 -1.10 14.81
N GLU A 265 2.26 0.06 15.03
CA GLU A 265 1.89 0.99 13.97
C GLU A 265 3.11 1.51 13.20
N GLN A 266 4.18 1.87 13.91
CA GLN A 266 5.45 2.25 13.28
C GLN A 266 6.09 1.09 12.51
N ALA A 267 5.99 -0.15 13.01
CA ALA A 267 6.46 -1.32 12.28
C ALA A 267 5.67 -1.53 10.97
N ILE A 268 4.34 -1.38 11.02
CA ILE A 268 3.47 -1.48 9.84
C ILE A 268 3.85 -0.41 8.80
N CYS A 269 4.09 0.84 9.23
CA CYS A 269 4.57 1.92 8.35
C CYS A 269 5.87 1.55 7.62
N ARG A 270 6.82 0.90 8.32
CA ARG A 270 8.08 0.43 7.72
C ARG A 270 7.87 -0.64 6.67
N PHE A 271 6.93 -1.58 6.86
CA PHE A 271 6.62 -2.62 5.86
C PHE A 271 5.98 -2.05 4.60
N ILE A 272 5.09 -1.05 4.74
CA ILE A 272 4.47 -0.38 3.59
C ILE A 272 5.46 0.59 2.94
N GLY A 273 6.45 1.07 3.67
CA GLY A 273 7.41 2.07 3.22
C GLY A 273 6.81 3.48 3.16
N VAL A 274 5.98 3.84 4.14
CA VAL A 274 5.38 5.17 4.27
C VAL A 274 5.85 5.80 5.60
N PRO A 275 6.28 7.06 5.62
CA PRO A 275 6.60 7.75 6.86
C PRO A 275 5.39 7.80 7.80
N ALA A 276 5.60 7.48 9.07
CA ALA A 276 4.54 7.40 10.08
C ALA A 276 3.70 8.69 10.18
N MET A 277 4.35 9.85 10.05
CA MET A 277 3.69 11.16 10.06
C MET A 277 2.67 11.36 8.92
N MET A 278 2.85 10.69 7.78
CA MET A 278 1.94 10.83 6.63
C MET A 278 0.64 10.05 6.79
N VAL A 279 0.62 9.09 7.68
CA VAL A 279 -0.56 8.26 8.01
C VAL A 279 -1.09 8.53 9.41
N GLY A 280 -0.58 9.58 10.08
CA GLY A 280 -1.09 10.02 11.38
C GLY A 280 -0.67 9.17 12.57
N VAL A 281 0.36 8.34 12.43
CA VAL A 281 0.88 7.47 13.50
C VAL A 281 1.81 8.23 14.45
N ASP A 282 2.49 9.26 13.94
CA ASP A 282 3.42 10.04 14.76
C ASP A 282 2.63 11.01 15.65
N GLY A 283 2.59 10.78 16.95
CA GLY A 283 1.83 11.57 17.94
C GLY A 283 2.31 13.00 18.15
N GLY A 284 3.16 13.52 17.24
CA GLY A 284 3.41 14.93 17.03
C GLY A 284 3.92 15.74 18.22
N THR A 285 4.87 15.22 19.01
CA THR A 285 5.60 16.04 20.00
C THR A 285 6.68 16.92 19.36
N GLY A 286 6.92 16.79 18.06
CA GLY A 286 7.85 17.64 17.31
C GLY A 286 7.16 18.86 16.73
N ASN A 287 7.76 20.03 16.81
CA ASN A 287 7.34 21.23 16.07
C ASN A 287 7.34 20.90 14.57
N ILE A 288 6.15 20.66 14.02
CA ILE A 288 5.96 20.46 12.57
C ILE A 288 6.13 21.83 11.92
N THR A 289 7.34 22.09 11.43
CA THR A 289 7.62 23.27 10.60
C THR A 289 7.33 22.92 9.14
N TYR A 290 6.83 23.87 8.37
CA TYR A 290 6.56 23.69 6.93
C TYR A 290 7.77 23.13 6.17
N ALA A 291 8.96 23.58 6.51
CA ALA A 291 10.22 23.07 5.93
C ALA A 291 10.42 21.57 6.19
N ASN A 292 10.10 21.08 7.38
CA ASN A 292 10.24 19.67 7.74
C ASN A 292 9.24 18.79 6.96
N VAL A 293 8.03 19.28 6.75
CA VAL A 293 6.99 18.58 5.95
C VAL A 293 7.42 18.46 4.49
N THR A 294 7.89 19.57 3.90
CA THR A 294 8.36 19.56 2.50
C THR A 294 9.53 18.63 2.30
N GLN A 295 10.48 18.61 3.24
CA GLN A 295 11.63 17.72 3.18
C GLN A 295 11.23 16.25 3.35
N ALA A 296 10.29 15.93 4.25
CA ALA A 296 9.77 14.59 4.45
C ALA A 296 9.01 14.09 3.20
N ASN A 297 8.21 14.96 2.56
CA ASN A 297 7.52 14.65 1.30
C ASN A 297 8.50 14.35 0.18
N LEU A 298 9.56 15.14 0.04
CA LEU A 298 10.59 14.92 -0.96
C LEU A 298 11.37 13.63 -0.69
N GLN A 299 11.71 13.35 0.56
CA GLN A 299 12.37 12.10 0.96
C GLN A 299 11.50 10.88 0.64
N PHE A 300 10.21 10.94 0.96
CA PHE A 300 9.26 9.88 0.65
C PHE A 300 9.15 9.65 -0.86
N LEU A 301 9.03 10.73 -1.63
CA LEU A 301 8.97 10.66 -3.10
C LEU A 301 10.21 9.98 -3.68
N ILE A 302 11.41 10.38 -3.25
CA ILE A 302 12.67 9.87 -3.80
C ILE A 302 12.96 8.44 -3.33
N MET A 303 12.87 8.19 -2.03
CA MET A 303 13.37 6.95 -1.42
C MET A 303 12.36 5.80 -1.48
N ASN A 304 11.06 6.09 -1.37
CA ASN A 304 10.03 5.07 -1.20
C ASN A 304 9.15 4.92 -2.45
N LEU A 305 8.67 6.03 -3.00
CA LEU A 305 7.76 6.00 -4.14
C LEU A 305 8.50 5.89 -5.47
N GLY A 306 9.63 6.61 -5.61
CA GLY A 306 10.45 6.64 -6.83
C GLY A 306 10.79 5.26 -7.39
N PRO A 307 11.27 4.30 -6.57
CA PRO A 307 11.51 2.93 -7.05
C PRO A 307 10.27 2.23 -7.62
N SER A 308 9.07 2.50 -7.08
CA SER A 308 7.81 1.94 -7.61
C SER A 308 7.44 2.58 -8.94
N VAL A 309 7.64 3.89 -9.06
CA VAL A 309 7.44 4.66 -10.31
C VAL A 309 8.37 4.13 -11.41
N ILE A 310 9.67 4.04 -11.14
CA ILE A 310 10.67 3.56 -12.11
C ILE A 310 10.33 2.13 -12.59
N ARG A 311 9.94 1.22 -11.69
CA ARG A 311 9.56 -0.15 -12.08
C ARG A 311 8.34 -0.16 -12.98
N LEU A 312 7.35 0.69 -12.72
CA LEU A 312 6.17 0.84 -13.56
C LEU A 312 6.57 1.37 -14.95
N GLU A 313 7.35 2.46 -15.02
CA GLU A 313 7.85 3.04 -16.27
C GLU A 313 8.59 2.00 -17.11
N GLU A 314 9.53 1.26 -16.50
CA GLU A 314 10.29 0.22 -17.18
C GLU A 314 9.42 -0.94 -17.67
N TYR A 315 8.46 -1.37 -16.82
CA TYR A 315 7.58 -2.48 -17.18
C TYR A 315 6.67 -2.09 -18.36
N TRP A 316 6.01 -0.94 -18.27
CA TRP A 316 5.12 -0.44 -19.32
C TRP A 316 5.88 -0.14 -20.61
N SER A 317 7.05 0.49 -20.53
CA SER A 317 7.91 0.76 -21.69
C SER A 317 8.29 -0.52 -22.44
N ARG A 318 8.57 -1.58 -21.68
CA ARG A 318 9.01 -2.85 -22.25
C ARG A 318 7.86 -3.70 -22.79
N LYS A 319 6.71 -3.64 -22.16
CA LYS A 319 5.58 -4.55 -22.43
C LYS A 319 4.47 -3.94 -23.25
N ALA A 320 4.23 -2.65 -23.13
CA ALA A 320 3.09 -1.97 -23.75
C ALA A 320 3.47 -1.14 -24.99
N LEU A 321 4.75 -0.80 -25.16
CA LEU A 321 5.17 0.14 -26.21
C LEU A 321 6.19 -0.44 -27.18
N PRO A 322 6.15 -0.01 -28.46
CA PRO A 322 7.19 -0.33 -29.44
C PRO A 322 8.49 0.43 -29.11
N LYS A 323 9.63 -0.22 -29.32
CA LYS A 323 10.92 0.46 -29.27
C LYS A 323 11.05 1.47 -30.42
N PRO A 324 11.60 2.66 -30.20
CA PRO A 324 12.33 3.16 -29.02
C PRO A 324 11.47 4.01 -28.06
N TRP A 325 10.17 3.77 -27.98
CA TRP A 325 9.27 4.51 -27.11
C TRP A 325 9.38 4.04 -25.66
N HIS A 326 9.20 4.95 -24.71
CA HIS A 326 9.17 4.63 -23.29
C HIS A 326 8.21 5.54 -22.53
N VAL A 327 7.69 5.01 -21.44
CA VAL A 327 6.79 5.72 -20.52
C VAL A 327 7.62 6.52 -19.53
N LYS A 328 7.16 7.71 -19.23
CA LYS A 328 7.63 8.56 -18.13
C LYS A 328 6.46 9.06 -17.31
N LEU A 329 6.54 8.93 -15.99
CA LEU A 329 5.59 9.54 -15.08
C LEU A 329 6.14 10.90 -14.62
N ASN A 330 5.32 11.93 -14.76
CA ASN A 330 5.72 13.27 -14.36
C ASN A 330 5.57 13.45 -12.84
N THR A 331 6.63 13.16 -12.11
CA THR A 331 6.68 13.29 -10.65
C THR A 331 6.74 14.75 -10.19
N ASP A 332 7.10 15.70 -11.07
CA ASP A 332 7.13 17.13 -10.76
C ASP A 332 5.72 17.67 -10.46
N ALA A 333 4.68 16.93 -10.87
CA ALA A 333 3.29 17.27 -10.54
C ALA A 333 3.04 17.35 -9.02
N LEU A 334 3.75 16.58 -8.18
CA LEU A 334 3.68 16.68 -6.73
C LEU A 334 4.35 17.92 -6.17
N LEU A 335 5.41 18.39 -6.83
CA LEU A 335 6.13 19.60 -6.42
C LEU A 335 5.36 20.88 -6.76
N ARG A 336 4.30 20.77 -7.58
CA ARG A 336 3.42 21.90 -7.94
C ARG A 336 2.52 22.37 -6.80
N LEU A 337 2.53 21.68 -5.66
CA LEU A 337 1.71 22.03 -4.49
C LEU A 337 2.27 23.24 -3.72
N ASP A 338 3.51 23.69 -3.99
CA ASP A 338 4.08 24.92 -3.46
C ASP A 338 4.13 26.01 -4.54
N PRO A 339 3.15 26.96 -4.57
CA PRO A 339 3.15 28.03 -5.56
C PRO A 339 4.38 28.90 -5.50
N GLN A 340 4.95 29.11 -4.31
CA GLN A 340 6.10 29.96 -4.08
C GLN A 340 7.39 29.31 -4.60
N GLY A 341 7.61 28.04 -4.22
CA GLY A 341 8.75 27.27 -4.74
C GLY A 341 8.70 27.07 -6.26
N LYS A 342 7.49 26.92 -6.82
CA LYS A 342 7.29 26.85 -8.27
C LYS A 342 7.68 28.17 -8.94
N ALA A 343 7.23 29.30 -8.42
CA ALA A 343 7.58 30.64 -8.96
C ALA A 343 9.09 30.86 -8.89
N ASP A 344 9.74 30.56 -7.78
CA ASP A 344 11.20 30.69 -7.61
C ASP A 344 11.97 29.79 -8.58
N LEU A 345 11.51 28.58 -8.82
CA LEU A 345 12.11 27.65 -9.79
C LEU A 345 11.98 28.19 -11.20
N MET A 346 10.82 28.71 -11.59
CA MET A 346 10.60 29.29 -12.91
C MET A 346 11.50 30.52 -13.16
N VAL A 347 11.63 31.39 -12.17
CA VAL A 347 12.53 32.55 -12.24
C VAL A 347 13.97 32.07 -12.44
N LYS A 348 14.44 31.09 -11.66
CA LYS A 348 15.80 30.55 -11.77
C LYS A 348 16.05 29.89 -13.13
N LEU A 349 15.12 29.05 -13.62
CA LEU A 349 15.24 28.37 -14.91
C LEU A 349 15.30 29.37 -16.08
N ASN A 350 14.52 30.45 -16.00
CA ASN A 350 14.55 31.53 -16.99
C ASN A 350 15.88 32.32 -16.92
N ALA A 351 16.31 32.69 -15.73
CA ALA A 351 17.57 33.43 -15.51
C ALA A 351 18.80 32.64 -15.99
N MET A 352 18.80 31.32 -15.78
CA MET A 352 19.84 30.41 -16.27
C MET A 352 19.72 30.09 -17.77
N LYS A 353 18.71 30.59 -18.46
CA LYS A 353 18.41 30.32 -19.87
C LYS A 353 18.25 28.83 -20.20
N VAL A 354 17.84 28.03 -19.21
CA VAL A 354 17.57 26.59 -19.37
C VAL A 354 16.22 26.39 -20.05
N ARG A 355 15.24 27.28 -19.76
CA ARG A 355 13.92 27.29 -20.41
C ARG A 355 13.55 28.70 -20.86
N THR A 356 12.91 28.77 -22.00
CA THR A 356 12.36 30.01 -22.53
C THR A 356 11.05 30.39 -21.82
N PRO A 357 10.64 31.67 -21.82
CA PRO A 357 9.33 32.08 -21.27
C PRO A 357 8.16 31.30 -21.88
N THR A 358 8.21 30.99 -23.16
CA THR A 358 7.16 30.18 -23.82
C THR A 358 7.10 28.75 -23.28
N GLU A 359 8.25 28.10 -23.05
CA GLU A 359 8.30 26.76 -22.44
C GLU A 359 7.83 26.77 -20.99
N LEU A 360 8.11 27.84 -20.24
CA LEU A 360 7.59 28.00 -18.87
C LEU A 360 6.06 28.20 -18.85
N ARG A 361 5.51 28.94 -19.79
CA ARG A 361 4.06 29.08 -19.97
C ARG A 361 3.38 27.75 -20.29
N GLN A 362 3.99 26.94 -21.14
CA GLN A 362 3.50 25.61 -21.47
C GLN A 362 3.41 24.68 -20.24
N LEU A 363 4.27 24.84 -19.24
CA LEU A 363 4.16 24.11 -17.97
C LEU A 363 2.87 24.44 -17.20
N ASP A 364 2.31 25.62 -17.43
CA ASP A 364 1.05 26.08 -16.85
C ASP A 364 -0.14 25.95 -17.81
N ASN A 365 0.01 25.19 -18.90
CA ASN A 365 -1.00 25.05 -19.97
C ASN A 365 -1.37 26.39 -20.64
N LEU A 366 -0.48 27.35 -20.65
CA LEU A 366 -0.66 28.63 -21.31
C LEU A 366 -0.02 28.58 -22.69
N GLY A 367 -0.70 29.10 -23.70
CA GLY A 367 -0.16 29.25 -25.05
C GLY A 367 1.02 30.25 -25.12
N PRO A 368 1.71 30.30 -26.24
CA PRO A 368 2.68 31.36 -26.49
C PRO A 368 2.04 32.76 -26.29
N TYR A 369 2.84 33.76 -25.99
CA TYR A 369 2.36 35.14 -25.92
C TYR A 369 1.77 35.56 -27.29
N ASP A 370 0.59 36.17 -27.26
CA ASP A 370 0.04 36.86 -28.40
C ASP A 370 0.60 38.29 -28.50
N ALA A 371 0.26 38.98 -29.61
CA ALA A 371 0.78 40.33 -29.87
C ALA A 371 0.36 41.36 -28.79
N ASP A 372 -0.85 41.23 -28.29
CA ASP A 372 -1.40 42.11 -27.26
C ASP A 372 -0.73 41.92 -25.92
N GLN A 373 -0.51 40.66 -25.52
CA GLN A 373 0.24 40.31 -24.32
C GLN A 373 1.68 40.79 -24.37
N ILE A 374 2.34 40.69 -25.53
CA ILE A 374 3.72 41.19 -25.71
C ILE A 374 3.76 42.70 -25.55
N ALA A 375 2.76 43.42 -26.10
CA ALA A 375 2.66 44.87 -25.96
C ALA A 375 2.43 45.30 -24.52
N GLU A 376 1.56 44.57 -23.78
CA GLU A 376 1.28 44.80 -22.36
C GLU A 376 2.53 44.61 -21.51
N ILE A 377 3.26 43.47 -21.68
CA ILE A 377 4.49 43.20 -20.97
C ILE A 377 5.58 44.24 -21.25
N GLY A 378 5.67 44.68 -22.51
CA GLY A 378 6.59 45.74 -22.92
C GLY A 378 6.27 47.09 -22.22
N THR A 379 5.02 47.38 -21.98
CA THR A 379 4.58 48.58 -21.25
C THR A 379 4.94 48.52 -19.76
N PHE A 380 4.77 47.35 -19.13
CA PHE A 380 5.18 47.14 -17.72
C PHE A 380 6.70 47.20 -17.55
N ALA A 381 7.48 46.63 -18.49
CA ALA A 381 8.95 46.70 -18.44
C ALA A 381 9.51 48.11 -18.64
N ALA A 382 8.76 49.01 -19.22
CA ALA A 382 9.15 50.43 -19.40
C ALA A 382 8.79 51.31 -18.19
N LEU A 383 7.94 50.81 -17.26
CA LEU A 383 7.49 51.52 -16.07
C LEU A 383 8.26 51.14 -14.79
N GLY A 384 9.10 50.08 -14.80
CA GLY A 384 9.95 49.61 -13.69
C GLY A 384 11.40 49.82 -13.98
#